data_7a937c1217ae75dce6245ea9408174ea
#
_entry.id   7a937c1217ae75dce6245ea9408174ea
#
_cell.length_a   1.000
_cell.length_b   1.000
_cell.length_c   1.000
_cell.angle_alpha   90.00
_cell.angle_beta   90.00
_cell.angle_gamma   90.00
#
_symmetry.space_group_name_H-M   'P 1'
#
loop_
_entity.id
_entity.type
_entity.pdbx_description
1 polymer ?
#
loop_
_entity_poly.entity_id
_entity_poly.type
_entity_poly.pdbx_seq_one_letter_code
_entity_poly.pdbx_strand_id
1 'polypeptide(L)'
;MTKNKKKEIEFLKKELKDNYENLIKQFNQFSEEINNKINNLNQPINLENNTEYLNKIKFWINANSNIKFKLLYKMSRDGDKLQTFHKLCDNINSPTVCLISLKDGNIIGGYTTLTWDCSGNWKNDNDSFIFNLNKNLKFEKASNKGSIYCAINYALDFDFFGYDENSNFSMKKLFYWGSSNYYKNS
;
A
#
# COMPACT_ATOMS: atom_id res chain seq x y z
N MET A 1 -12.95 -38.38 -56.45
CA MET A 1 -13.42 -37.26 -55.69
C MET A 1 -14.06 -36.26 -56.67
N THR A 2 -15.35 -35.92 -56.51
CA THR A 2 -16.07 -35.07 -57.46
C THR A 2 -15.59 -33.62 -57.37
N LYS A 3 -15.69 -32.86 -58.45
CA LYS A 3 -15.27 -31.44 -58.54
C LYS A 3 -15.90 -30.55 -57.44
N ASN A 4 -17.13 -30.88 -57.03
CA ASN A 4 -17.83 -30.17 -55.93
C ASN A 4 -17.22 -30.44 -54.57
N LYS A 5 -16.86 -31.66 -54.24
CA LYS A 5 -16.22 -31.98 -52.95
C LYS A 5 -14.84 -31.30 -52.80
N LYS A 6 -14.11 -31.11 -53.92
CA LYS A 6 -12.84 -30.33 -53.84
C LYS A 6 -13.09 -28.87 -53.48
N LYS A 7 -14.07 -28.22 -54.09
CA LYS A 7 -14.40 -26.83 -53.81
C LYS A 7 -14.88 -26.62 -52.35
N GLU A 8 -15.69 -27.54 -51.86
CA GLU A 8 -16.17 -27.52 -50.48
C GLU A 8 -15.02 -27.66 -49.46
N ILE A 9 -14.06 -28.56 -49.74
CA ILE A 9 -12.86 -28.72 -48.88
C ILE A 9 -12.03 -27.44 -48.89
N GLU A 10 -11.82 -26.81 -50.04
CA GLU A 10 -11.04 -25.58 -50.11
C GLU A 10 -11.74 -24.41 -49.38
N PHE A 11 -13.07 -24.34 -49.47
CA PHE A 11 -13.88 -23.36 -48.71
C PHE A 11 -13.71 -23.57 -47.18
N LEU A 12 -13.87 -24.81 -46.70
CA LEU A 12 -13.74 -25.15 -45.29
C LEU A 12 -12.34 -24.89 -44.76
N LYS A 13 -11.30 -25.18 -45.56
CA LYS A 13 -9.91 -24.88 -45.20
C LYS A 13 -9.69 -23.37 -45.02
N LYS A 14 -10.27 -22.59 -45.93
CA LYS A 14 -10.17 -21.11 -45.81
C LYS A 14 -10.87 -20.60 -44.57
N GLU A 15 -12.11 -21.05 -44.34
CA GLU A 15 -12.89 -20.67 -43.17
C GLU A 15 -12.18 -21.04 -41.85
N LEU A 16 -11.60 -22.25 -41.81
CA LEU A 16 -10.81 -22.70 -40.65
C LEU A 16 -9.56 -21.83 -40.43
N LYS A 17 -8.89 -21.44 -41.51
CA LYS A 17 -7.72 -20.57 -41.43
C LYS A 17 -8.10 -19.17 -40.91
N ASP A 18 -9.18 -18.60 -41.45
CA ASP A 18 -9.66 -17.28 -41.07
C ASP A 18 -10.09 -17.28 -39.61
N ASN A 19 -10.78 -18.30 -39.14
CA ASN A 19 -11.16 -18.48 -37.73
C ASN A 19 -9.95 -18.64 -36.81
N TYR A 20 -8.94 -19.41 -37.25
CA TYR A 20 -7.71 -19.59 -36.50
C TYR A 20 -6.91 -18.27 -36.35
N GLU A 21 -6.77 -17.50 -37.42
CA GLU A 21 -6.11 -16.20 -37.41
C GLU A 21 -6.84 -15.21 -36.50
N ASN A 22 -8.18 -15.21 -36.52
CA ASN A 22 -8.99 -14.39 -35.64
C ASN A 22 -8.80 -14.78 -34.15
N LEU A 23 -8.77 -16.06 -33.86
CA LEU A 23 -8.54 -16.57 -32.50
C LEU A 23 -7.15 -16.17 -31.98
N ILE A 24 -6.11 -16.26 -32.79
CA ILE A 24 -4.76 -15.79 -32.44
C ILE A 24 -4.76 -14.30 -32.13
N LYS A 25 -5.46 -13.52 -32.97
CA LYS A 25 -5.56 -12.06 -32.76
C LYS A 25 -6.20 -11.73 -31.40
N GLN A 26 -7.32 -12.40 -31.07
CA GLN A 26 -7.99 -12.23 -29.78
C GLN A 26 -7.12 -12.65 -28.61
N PHE A 27 -6.39 -13.78 -28.74
CA PHE A 27 -5.47 -14.23 -27.70
C PHE A 27 -4.33 -13.24 -27.44
N ASN A 28 -3.74 -12.71 -28.50
CA ASN A 28 -2.68 -11.71 -28.39
C ASN A 28 -3.17 -10.42 -27.72
N GLN A 29 -4.35 -9.95 -28.10
CA GLN A 29 -4.97 -8.78 -27.48
C GLN A 29 -5.22 -9.01 -25.98
N PHE A 30 -5.79 -10.15 -25.61
CA PHE A 30 -6.02 -10.51 -24.22
C PHE A 30 -4.72 -10.62 -23.41
N SER A 31 -3.68 -11.21 -24.01
CA SER A 31 -2.34 -11.30 -23.42
C SER A 31 -1.74 -9.92 -23.15
N GLU A 32 -1.90 -8.99 -24.09
CA GLU A 32 -1.44 -7.62 -23.95
C GLU A 32 -2.21 -6.86 -22.85
N GLU A 33 -3.53 -7.05 -22.79
CA GLU A 33 -4.35 -6.47 -21.71
C GLU A 33 -3.94 -6.97 -20.32
N ILE A 34 -3.66 -8.29 -20.19
CA ILE A 34 -3.15 -8.89 -18.95
C ILE A 34 -1.79 -8.29 -18.59
N ASN A 35 -0.86 -8.24 -19.53
CA ASN A 35 0.47 -7.68 -19.30
C ASN A 35 0.40 -6.22 -18.86
N ASN A 36 -0.47 -5.43 -19.46
CA ASN A 36 -0.69 -4.04 -19.06
C ASN A 36 -1.27 -3.94 -17.64
N LYS A 37 -2.21 -4.82 -17.26
CA LYS A 37 -2.71 -4.89 -15.88
C LYS A 37 -1.63 -5.29 -14.89
N ILE A 38 -0.81 -6.29 -15.22
CA ILE A 38 0.33 -6.71 -14.38
C ILE A 38 1.34 -5.57 -14.21
N ASN A 39 1.67 -4.88 -15.30
CA ASN A 39 2.59 -3.74 -15.25
C ASN A 39 2.04 -2.59 -14.40
N ASN A 40 0.73 -2.33 -14.46
CA ASN A 40 0.08 -1.32 -13.62
C ASN A 40 0.08 -1.72 -12.13
N LEU A 41 -0.10 -3.01 -11.83
CA LEU A 41 -0.01 -3.53 -10.44
C LEU A 41 1.42 -3.47 -9.89
N ASN A 42 2.43 -3.63 -10.75
CA ASN A 42 3.85 -3.58 -10.38
C ASN A 42 4.43 -2.15 -10.35
N GLN A 43 3.69 -1.13 -10.79
CA GLN A 43 4.13 0.26 -10.63
C GLN A 43 4.15 0.60 -9.14
N PRO A 44 5.21 1.28 -8.65
CA PRO A 44 5.20 1.80 -7.31
C PRO A 44 3.99 2.70 -7.14
N ILE A 45 3.11 2.34 -6.22
CA ILE A 45 1.88 3.09 -5.96
C ILE A 45 2.30 4.51 -5.56
N ASN A 46 1.96 5.47 -6.39
CA ASN A 46 2.16 6.88 -6.05
C ASN A 46 1.11 7.28 -5.00
N LEU A 47 1.41 6.99 -3.74
CA LEU A 47 0.52 7.23 -2.61
C LEU A 47 0.16 8.71 -2.45
N GLU A 48 1.07 9.60 -2.89
CA GLU A 48 0.93 11.04 -2.73
C GLU A 48 -0.22 11.63 -3.56
N ASN A 49 -0.52 11.00 -4.70
CA ASN A 49 -1.54 11.46 -5.65
C ASN A 49 -2.73 10.51 -5.76
N ASN A 50 -2.80 9.48 -4.92
CA ASN A 50 -3.95 8.59 -4.90
C ASN A 50 -5.11 9.22 -4.13
N THR A 51 -5.98 9.91 -4.88
CA THR A 51 -7.15 10.62 -4.35
C THR A 51 -8.09 9.72 -3.57
N GLU A 52 -8.25 8.47 -3.96
CA GLU A 52 -9.11 7.51 -3.26
C GLU A 52 -8.58 7.24 -1.86
N TYR A 53 -7.29 6.94 -1.71
CA TYR A 53 -6.66 6.67 -0.42
C TYR A 53 -6.64 7.91 0.47
N LEU A 54 -6.29 9.06 -0.09
CA LEU A 54 -6.30 10.32 0.66
C LEU A 54 -7.73 10.67 1.14
N ASN A 55 -8.76 10.43 0.35
CA ASN A 55 -10.14 10.65 0.76
C ASN A 55 -10.61 9.67 1.85
N LYS A 56 -10.18 8.38 1.79
CA LYS A 56 -10.43 7.44 2.88
C LYS A 56 -9.81 7.90 4.19
N ILE A 57 -8.55 8.35 4.15
CA ILE A 57 -7.88 8.87 5.34
C ILE A 57 -8.59 10.11 5.87
N LYS A 58 -8.95 11.07 5.02
CA LYS A 58 -9.74 12.25 5.40
C LYS A 58 -11.05 11.87 6.08
N PHE A 59 -11.77 10.91 5.56
CA PHE A 59 -12.99 10.39 6.15
C PHE A 59 -12.74 9.82 7.56
N TRP A 60 -11.70 9.01 7.73
CA TRP A 60 -11.37 8.39 9.04
C TRP A 60 -10.91 9.37 10.10
N ILE A 61 -10.23 10.46 9.71
CA ILE A 61 -9.84 11.53 10.65
C ILE A 61 -10.92 12.61 10.82
N ASN A 62 -12.11 12.38 10.28
CA ASN A 62 -13.23 13.32 10.32
C ASN A 62 -12.83 14.73 9.84
N ALA A 63 -11.98 14.77 8.81
CA ALA A 63 -11.44 16.00 8.27
C ALA A 63 -12.42 16.69 7.32
N ASN A 64 -12.47 18.00 7.36
CA ASN A 64 -13.19 18.75 6.33
C ASN A 64 -12.50 18.62 4.96
N SER A 65 -13.22 18.91 3.88
CA SER A 65 -12.75 18.77 2.50
C SER A 65 -11.51 19.63 2.16
N ASN A 66 -11.23 20.66 2.97
CA ASN A 66 -10.14 21.63 2.72
C ASN A 66 -8.79 21.17 3.26
N ILE A 67 -8.72 20.06 4.01
CA ILE A 67 -7.45 19.53 4.51
C ILE A 67 -6.59 19.06 3.34
N LYS A 68 -5.34 19.55 3.31
CA LYS A 68 -4.30 19.17 2.37
C LYS A 68 -3.22 18.38 3.09
N PHE A 69 -2.79 17.28 2.49
CA PHE A 69 -1.62 16.56 2.94
C PHE A 69 -0.35 17.18 2.35
N LYS A 70 0.69 17.27 3.19
CA LYS A 70 2.04 17.68 2.78
C LYS A 70 2.97 16.50 3.00
N LEU A 71 3.68 16.07 1.96
CA LEU A 71 4.70 15.03 2.07
C LEU A 71 5.89 15.57 2.84
N LEU A 72 6.18 14.99 4.00
CA LEU A 72 7.34 15.30 4.83
C LEU A 72 8.53 14.45 4.42
N TYR A 73 8.38 13.13 4.45
CA TYR A 73 9.43 12.15 4.21
C TYR A 73 8.95 11.05 3.28
N LYS A 74 9.84 10.60 2.38
CA LYS A 74 9.63 9.45 1.49
C LYS A 74 10.94 8.69 1.35
N MET A 75 10.99 7.43 1.82
CA MET A 75 12.20 6.63 1.85
C MET A 75 12.91 6.54 0.49
N SER A 76 12.15 6.38 -0.61
CA SER A 76 12.71 6.30 -1.96
C SER A 76 13.30 7.62 -2.49
N ARG A 77 12.96 8.77 -1.88
CA ARG A 77 13.50 10.10 -2.21
C ARG A 77 14.60 10.53 -1.25
N ASP A 78 14.39 10.30 0.05
CA ASP A 78 15.18 10.89 1.13
C ASP A 78 16.18 9.90 1.74
N GLY A 79 16.13 8.62 1.29
CA GLY A 79 16.95 7.54 1.81
C GLY A 79 16.35 6.90 3.07
N ASP A 80 17.02 5.86 3.58
CA ASP A 80 16.57 4.99 4.68
C ASP A 80 17.22 5.31 6.04
N LYS A 81 17.92 6.44 6.16
CA LYS A 81 18.60 6.82 7.40
C LYS A 81 17.64 7.44 8.40
N LEU A 82 17.63 6.92 9.62
CA LEU A 82 16.80 7.45 10.73
C LEU A 82 17.03 8.93 10.97
N GLN A 83 18.30 9.39 10.90
CA GLN A 83 18.61 10.82 11.06
C GLN A 83 17.87 11.70 10.06
N THR A 84 17.71 11.23 8.82
CA THR A 84 16.95 11.97 7.80
C THR A 84 15.46 12.02 8.14
N PHE A 85 14.89 10.87 8.58
CA PHE A 85 13.52 10.82 9.04
C PHE A 85 13.29 11.81 10.19
N HIS A 86 14.07 11.75 11.25
CA HIS A 86 13.93 12.63 12.42
C HIS A 86 14.07 14.11 12.04
N LYS A 87 15.04 14.44 11.19
CA LYS A 87 15.21 15.82 10.70
C LYS A 87 13.96 16.37 9.99
N LEU A 88 13.22 15.52 9.28
CA LEU A 88 12.09 15.93 8.44
C LEU A 88 10.73 15.79 9.15
N CYS A 89 10.61 14.89 10.12
CA CYS A 89 9.35 14.51 10.72
C CYS A 89 9.19 14.92 12.19
N ASP A 90 10.30 15.10 12.92
CA ASP A 90 10.23 15.50 14.33
C ASP A 90 9.82 16.97 14.51
N ASN A 91 9.17 17.23 15.63
CA ASN A 91 8.76 18.57 16.06
C ASN A 91 7.83 19.31 15.07
N ILE A 92 7.14 18.54 14.22
CA ILE A 92 6.06 19.08 13.39
C ILE A 92 4.79 19.17 14.24
N ASN A 93 4.38 20.39 14.58
CA ASN A 93 3.16 20.65 15.37
C ASN A 93 1.89 20.47 14.53
N SER A 94 1.70 19.28 13.99
CA SER A 94 0.56 18.95 13.14
C SER A 94 0.34 17.43 13.16
N PRO A 95 -0.91 16.97 13.06
CA PRO A 95 -1.18 15.55 12.88
C PRO A 95 -0.42 14.96 11.69
N THR A 96 0.00 13.71 11.82
CA THR A 96 0.76 13.01 10.80
C THR A 96 0.10 11.69 10.42
N VAL A 97 0.28 11.33 9.15
CA VAL A 97 -0.11 10.03 8.59
C VAL A 97 1.14 9.37 8.04
N CYS A 98 1.37 8.11 8.39
CA CYS A 98 2.35 7.29 7.71
C CYS A 98 1.68 6.30 6.76
N LEU A 99 2.33 6.03 5.64
CA LEU A 99 1.89 5.06 4.63
C LEU A 99 3.05 4.14 4.28
N ILE A 100 2.79 2.83 4.30
CA ILE A 100 3.77 1.79 3.99
C ILE A 100 3.17 0.88 2.92
N SER A 101 3.84 0.80 1.77
CA SER A 101 3.50 -0.16 0.72
C SER A 101 4.21 -1.48 1.00
N LEU A 102 3.45 -2.56 1.09
CA LEU A 102 3.97 -3.91 1.29
C LEU A 102 4.21 -4.61 -0.06
N LYS A 103 5.04 -5.66 -0.06
CA LYS A 103 5.37 -6.44 -1.26
C LYS A 103 4.15 -7.14 -1.89
N ASP A 104 3.14 -7.46 -1.10
CA ASP A 104 1.88 -8.06 -1.56
C ASP A 104 0.87 -7.05 -2.14
N GLY A 105 1.29 -5.77 -2.27
CA GLY A 105 0.45 -4.69 -2.77
C GLY A 105 -0.48 -4.06 -1.73
N ASN A 106 -0.49 -4.55 -0.48
CA ASN A 106 -1.25 -3.90 0.58
C ASN A 106 -0.57 -2.59 0.98
N ILE A 107 -1.40 -1.61 1.33
CA ILE A 107 -0.98 -0.33 1.89
C ILE A 107 -1.53 -0.24 3.29
N ILE A 108 -0.63 -0.22 4.24
CA ILE A 108 -0.92 -0.05 5.66
C ILE A 108 -0.43 1.31 6.14
N GLY A 109 -0.91 1.74 7.28
CA GLY A 109 -0.45 3.01 7.85
C GLY A 109 -0.95 3.26 9.25
N GLY A 110 -0.59 4.43 9.75
CA GLY A 110 -1.06 4.93 11.05
C GLY A 110 -1.26 6.43 11.02
N TYR A 111 -2.14 6.89 11.88
CA TYR A 111 -2.44 8.29 12.11
C TYR A 111 -2.20 8.63 13.57
N THR A 112 -1.60 9.78 13.83
CA THR A 112 -1.49 10.36 15.17
C THR A 112 -1.63 11.86 15.14
N THR A 113 -2.23 12.40 16.21
CA THR A 113 -2.32 13.85 16.44
C THR A 113 -1.08 14.40 17.16
N LEU A 114 -0.24 13.50 17.69
CA LEU A 114 0.93 13.87 18.48
C LEU A 114 2.16 14.12 17.60
N THR A 115 3.02 14.97 18.12
CA THR A 115 4.31 15.29 17.51
C THR A 115 5.33 14.18 17.75
N TRP A 116 6.03 13.76 16.71
CA TRP A 116 7.20 12.91 16.80
C TRP A 116 8.37 13.69 17.40
N ASP A 117 9.20 13.00 18.18
CA ASP A 117 10.44 13.53 18.75
C ASP A 117 11.41 12.41 19.14
N CYS A 118 12.56 12.77 19.67
CA CYS A 118 13.55 11.82 20.17
C CYS A 118 13.53 11.65 21.70
N SER A 119 12.36 11.80 22.35
CA SER A 119 12.25 11.82 23.83
C SER A 119 12.51 10.46 24.50
N GLY A 120 12.48 9.35 23.76
CA GLY A 120 12.59 8.01 24.32
C GLY A 120 11.34 7.55 25.09
N ASN A 121 10.20 8.17 24.86
CA ASN A 121 8.98 7.95 25.62
C ASN A 121 7.82 7.46 24.77
N TRP A 122 6.96 6.66 25.38
CA TRP A 122 5.61 6.39 24.89
C TRP A 122 4.73 7.62 25.05
N LYS A 123 3.99 7.96 24.00
CA LYS A 123 2.98 9.01 24.01
C LYS A 123 1.60 8.42 23.84
N ASN A 124 0.64 8.96 24.56
CA ASN A 124 -0.75 8.50 24.55
C ASN A 124 -1.61 9.43 23.70
N ASP A 125 -2.15 8.92 22.59
CA ASP A 125 -3.03 9.61 21.66
C ASP A 125 -4.34 8.85 21.53
N ASN A 126 -5.44 9.40 21.99
CA ASN A 126 -6.75 8.74 21.93
C ASN A 126 -7.36 8.77 20.52
N ASP A 127 -6.89 9.67 19.66
CA ASP A 127 -7.36 9.82 18.28
C ASP A 127 -6.51 9.03 17.28
N SER A 128 -5.44 8.39 17.75
CA SER A 128 -4.56 7.59 16.90
C SER A 128 -5.23 6.29 16.46
N PHE A 129 -4.93 5.87 15.26
CA PHE A 129 -5.38 4.59 14.71
C PHE A 129 -4.39 4.07 13.68
N ILE A 130 -4.47 2.78 13.40
CA ILE A 130 -3.78 2.15 12.28
C ILE A 130 -4.80 1.63 11.27
N PHE A 131 -4.35 1.38 10.04
CA PHE A 131 -5.27 1.01 8.98
C PHE A 131 -4.62 0.15 7.88
N ASN A 132 -5.49 -0.53 7.12
CA ASN A 132 -5.17 -1.13 5.83
C ASN A 132 -6.10 -0.52 4.78
N LEU A 133 -5.54 0.24 3.82
CA LEU A 133 -6.32 0.98 2.83
C LEU A 133 -7.00 0.05 1.82
N ASN A 134 -6.31 -1.02 1.38
CA ASN A 134 -6.84 -1.94 0.38
C ASN A 134 -8.02 -2.75 0.93
N LYS A 135 -7.93 -3.14 2.20
CA LYS A 135 -8.99 -3.89 2.88
C LYS A 135 -10.07 -2.99 3.49
N ASN A 136 -9.90 -1.67 3.42
CA ASN A 136 -10.78 -0.67 4.06
C ASN A 136 -10.98 -0.93 5.56
N LEU A 137 -9.89 -1.29 6.25
CA LEU A 137 -9.89 -1.58 7.69
C LEU A 137 -9.25 -0.43 8.46
N LYS A 138 -9.91 0.01 9.53
CA LYS A 138 -9.41 0.94 10.54
C LYS A 138 -9.42 0.26 11.90
N PHE A 139 -8.32 0.36 12.63
CA PHE A 139 -8.19 -0.19 13.98
C PHE A 139 -7.91 0.95 14.94
N GLU A 140 -8.85 1.20 15.81
CA GLU A 140 -8.73 2.20 16.85
C GLU A 140 -7.96 1.65 18.04
N LYS A 141 -7.45 2.54 18.87
CA LYS A 141 -6.70 2.17 20.05
C LYS A 141 -7.58 1.40 21.06
N ALA A 142 -7.11 0.21 21.44
CA ALA A 142 -7.87 -0.69 22.35
C ALA A 142 -7.54 -0.52 23.82
N SER A 143 -6.52 0.27 24.20
CA SER A 143 -6.06 0.37 25.60
C SER A 143 -5.52 1.76 25.95
N ASN A 144 -5.41 2.04 27.27
CA ASN A 144 -4.81 3.27 27.80
C ASN A 144 -3.26 3.27 27.75
N LYS A 145 -2.63 2.37 27.01
CA LYS A 145 -1.17 2.34 26.80
C LYS A 145 -0.75 3.38 25.76
N GLY A 146 0.55 3.64 25.64
CA GLY A 146 1.08 4.54 24.64
C GLY A 146 0.60 4.19 23.23
N SER A 147 0.38 5.19 22.39
CA SER A 147 -0.07 5.03 21.03
C SER A 147 1.08 5.03 20.04
N ILE A 148 2.07 5.88 20.31
CA ILE A 148 3.29 6.00 19.53
C ILE A 148 4.49 5.99 20.47
N TYR A 149 5.59 5.39 20.01
CA TYR A 149 6.87 5.46 20.68
C TYR A 149 7.81 6.38 19.91
N CYS A 150 8.39 7.34 20.59
CA CYS A 150 9.25 8.36 20.00
C CYS A 150 10.66 8.21 20.55
N ALA A 151 11.60 7.69 19.76
CA ALA A 151 12.99 7.59 20.14
C ALA A 151 13.92 7.65 18.94
N ILE A 152 15.15 8.10 19.15
CA ILE A 152 16.15 8.33 18.09
C ILE A 152 16.47 7.08 17.25
N ASN A 153 16.24 5.90 17.81
CA ASN A 153 16.49 4.61 17.14
C ASN A 153 15.27 4.03 16.43
N TYR A 154 14.14 4.74 16.40
CA TYR A 154 12.88 4.31 15.81
C TYR A 154 12.30 5.44 14.96
N ALA A 155 11.85 5.12 13.75
CA ALA A 155 11.20 6.12 12.89
C ALA A 155 9.70 6.23 13.21
N LEU A 156 8.97 5.15 13.03
CA LEU A 156 7.52 5.10 13.20
C LEU A 156 7.20 3.87 14.05
N ASP A 157 6.76 4.09 15.26
CA ASP A 157 6.33 3.00 16.14
C ASP A 157 4.95 3.32 16.71
N PHE A 158 3.96 2.54 16.27
CA PHE A 158 2.60 2.57 16.76
C PHE A 158 2.34 1.32 17.59
N ASP A 159 2.15 1.46 18.90
CA ASP A 159 1.82 0.31 19.77
C ASP A 159 0.30 0.10 19.84
N PHE A 160 -0.22 -0.65 18.88
CA PHE A 160 -1.61 -1.04 18.87
C PHE A 160 -1.77 -2.46 19.40
N PHE A 161 -2.15 -2.60 20.65
CA PHE A 161 -2.56 -3.85 21.24
C PHE A 161 -4.07 -4.08 21.04
N GLY A 162 -4.44 -4.55 19.88
CA GLY A 162 -5.69 -5.26 19.68
C GLY A 162 -5.32 -6.71 19.39
N TYR A 163 -5.21 -7.56 20.38
CA TYR A 163 -5.21 -9.00 20.18
C TYR A 163 -6.66 -9.41 19.94
N ASP A 164 -7.00 -9.64 18.68
CA ASP A 164 -7.96 -10.67 18.35
C ASP A 164 -7.16 -11.98 18.30
N GLU A 165 -7.42 -12.89 19.21
CA GLU A 165 -6.72 -14.19 19.34
C GLU A 165 -6.83 -15.05 18.07
N ASN A 166 -7.68 -14.66 17.12
CA ASN A 166 -7.93 -15.35 15.85
C ASN A 166 -7.30 -14.66 14.63
N SER A 167 -6.65 -13.50 14.76
CA SER A 167 -6.00 -12.85 13.62
C SER A 167 -4.52 -13.24 13.55
N ASN A 168 -4.16 -14.03 12.54
CA ASN A 168 -2.78 -14.35 12.15
C ASN A 168 -1.94 -13.13 11.71
N PHE A 169 -2.37 -11.91 12.03
CA PHE A 169 -1.77 -10.68 11.61
C PHE A 169 -1.21 -9.91 12.81
N SER A 170 0.02 -10.23 13.19
CA SER A 170 0.74 -9.45 14.20
C SER A 170 1.27 -8.16 13.58
N MET A 171 0.54 -7.06 13.75
CA MET A 171 0.96 -5.72 13.31
C MET A 171 2.23 -5.21 14.02
N LYS A 172 2.61 -5.82 15.14
CA LYS A 172 3.83 -5.49 15.90
C LYS A 172 5.12 -5.61 15.07
N LYS A 173 5.13 -6.45 14.02
CA LYS A 173 6.29 -6.62 13.11
C LYS A 173 6.36 -5.62 11.97
N LEU A 174 5.26 -4.91 11.67
CA LEU A 174 5.15 -4.09 10.47
C LEU A 174 5.57 -2.64 10.66
N PHE A 175 5.58 -2.14 11.90
CA PHE A 175 5.96 -0.76 12.22
C PHE A 175 7.30 -0.64 12.92
N TYR A 176 8.03 -1.77 13.07
CA TYR A 176 9.35 -1.78 13.67
C TYR A 176 10.39 -1.33 12.64
N TRP A 177 10.68 -0.05 12.57
CA TRP A 177 11.84 0.50 11.88
C TRP A 177 13.00 0.59 12.88
N GLY A 178 13.52 -0.55 13.27
CA GLY A 178 14.70 -0.63 14.12
C GLY A 178 15.88 -1.17 13.32
N SER A 179 17.04 -0.60 13.53
CA SER A 179 18.30 -0.95 12.90
C SER A 179 18.45 -2.43 12.52
N SER A 180 18.60 -2.66 11.25
CA SER A 180 19.56 -3.53 10.56
C SER A 180 19.43 -5.05 10.54
N ASN A 181 18.67 -5.78 11.34
CA ASN A 181 18.80 -7.25 11.30
C ASN A 181 17.54 -8.07 11.04
N TYR A 182 16.36 -7.48 10.92
CA TYR A 182 15.11 -8.24 10.76
C TYR A 182 14.56 -8.32 9.32
N TYR A 183 15.15 -7.61 8.37
CA TYR A 183 14.67 -7.59 6.97
C TYR A 183 15.62 -8.20 5.94
N LYS A 184 16.69 -8.90 6.38
CA LYS A 184 17.65 -9.54 5.45
C LYS A 184 17.34 -10.99 5.10
N ASN A 185 16.35 -11.64 5.69
CA ASN A 185 16.02 -13.03 5.38
C ASN A 185 14.51 -13.26 5.33
N SER A 186 13.89 -12.94 4.20
CA SER A 186 12.75 -13.66 3.67
C SER A 186 12.52 -13.26 2.20
#